data_862574fe227f835636f9e9576a5d0ec1
#
_entry.id   862574fe227f835636f9e9576a5d0ec1
#
_cell.length_a   1.000
_cell.length_b   1.000
_cell.length_c   1.000
_cell.angle_alpha   90.00
_cell.angle_beta   90.00
_cell.angle_gamma   90.00
#
_symmetry.space_group_name_H-M   'P 1'
#
loop_
_entity.id
_entity.type
_entity.pdbx_description
1 polymer ?
#
loop_
_entity_poly.entity_id
_entity_poly.type
_entity_poly.pdbx_seq_one_letter_code
_entity_poly.pdbx_strand_id
1 'polypeptide(L)'
;MGGLMRQLKKIVTKITLSFIILFSLSGLVNAETTISAEGQYIFNTLAFYIGAVLVALMAAGFCMLESGLVTTKSVSTIAAKNVGKFAICSIVFFLFGYNLAYGIPEGGFIGSFTTWTDNSNIDKGYSDSSDWFFQAMFVCATVSIVSGAVAERIKIWPFFIFAALMGGFIYPISMGWQWGGGWLATSGFSDF
;
A
#
# COMPACT_ATOMS: atom_id res chain seq x y z
N MET A 1 -15.22 -37.05 23.82
CA MET A 1 -15.58 -35.87 23.04
C MET A 1 -16.06 -34.64 23.90
N GLY A 2 -16.75 -34.83 25.00
CA GLY A 2 -17.27 -33.72 25.82
C GLY A 2 -16.22 -32.87 26.56
N GLY A 3 -15.09 -33.44 26.97
CA GLY A 3 -14.04 -32.72 27.70
C GLY A 3 -13.26 -31.71 26.85
N LEU A 4 -12.97 -32.07 25.59
CA LEU A 4 -12.25 -31.21 24.63
C LEU A 4 -13.10 -29.98 24.23
N MET A 5 -14.39 -30.20 23.98
CA MET A 5 -15.34 -29.11 23.67
C MET A 5 -15.51 -28.13 24.85
N ARG A 6 -15.45 -28.61 26.07
CA ARG A 6 -15.55 -27.79 27.29
C ARG A 6 -14.28 -26.95 27.50
N GLN A 7 -13.12 -27.51 27.18
CA GLN A 7 -11.83 -26.79 27.20
C GLN A 7 -11.78 -25.70 26.10
N LEU A 8 -12.16 -26.02 24.87
CA LEU A 8 -12.24 -25.09 23.76
C LEU A 8 -13.19 -23.92 24.07
N LYS A 9 -14.39 -24.17 24.61
CA LYS A 9 -15.30 -23.11 25.05
C LYS A 9 -14.65 -22.18 26.09
N LYS A 10 -13.96 -22.72 27.08
CA LYS A 10 -13.26 -21.90 28.10
C LYS A 10 -12.15 -21.02 27.51
N ILE A 11 -11.39 -21.55 26.52
CA ILE A 11 -10.32 -20.79 25.85
C ILE A 11 -10.93 -19.67 25.01
N VAL A 12 -11.94 -19.99 24.20
CA VAL A 12 -12.64 -18.98 23.39
C VAL A 12 -13.25 -17.88 24.26
N THR A 13 -13.93 -18.25 25.37
CA THR A 13 -14.49 -17.24 26.29
C THR A 13 -13.42 -16.35 26.91
N LYS A 14 -12.26 -16.90 27.28
CA LYS A 14 -11.15 -16.08 27.82
C LYS A 14 -10.57 -15.14 26.78
N ILE A 15 -10.40 -15.60 25.54
CA ILE A 15 -9.91 -14.77 24.43
C ILE A 15 -10.89 -13.64 24.12
N THR A 16 -12.20 -13.95 24.04
CA THR A 16 -13.24 -12.94 23.78
C THR A 16 -13.31 -11.92 24.92
N LEU A 17 -13.22 -12.38 26.18
CA LEU A 17 -13.23 -11.48 27.34
C LEU A 17 -11.99 -10.58 27.37
N SER A 18 -10.80 -11.10 27.03
CA SER A 18 -9.59 -10.30 26.91
C SER A 18 -9.69 -9.26 25.80
N PHE A 19 -10.30 -9.62 24.66
CA PHE A 19 -10.54 -8.68 23.56
C PHE A 19 -11.53 -7.57 23.93
N ILE A 20 -12.61 -7.90 24.65
CA ILE A 20 -13.59 -6.93 25.15
C ILE A 20 -12.96 -5.99 26.17
N ILE A 21 -12.13 -6.51 27.09
CA ILE A 21 -11.41 -5.69 28.08
C ILE A 21 -10.41 -4.76 27.39
N LEU A 22 -9.65 -5.24 26.39
CA LEU A 22 -8.73 -4.42 25.60
C LEU A 22 -9.47 -3.30 24.86
N PHE A 23 -10.63 -3.61 24.27
CA PHE A 23 -11.44 -2.65 23.53
C PHE A 23 -12.14 -1.63 24.44
N SER A 24 -12.55 -2.04 25.66
CA SER A 24 -13.12 -1.11 26.64
C SER A 24 -12.07 -0.22 27.31
N LEU A 25 -10.82 -0.68 27.47
CA LEU A 25 -9.74 0.17 27.95
C LEU A 25 -9.33 1.26 26.93
N SER A 26 -9.49 1.01 25.63
CA SER A 26 -9.22 2.03 24.62
C SER A 26 -10.20 3.21 24.66
N GLY A 27 -11.39 3.02 25.22
CA GLY A 27 -12.38 4.09 25.43
C GLY A 27 -12.16 4.94 26.70
N LEU A 28 -11.26 4.54 27.60
CA LEU A 28 -11.00 5.25 28.88
C LEU A 28 -9.75 6.15 28.82
N VAL A 29 -9.01 6.15 27.71
CA VAL A 29 -7.88 7.07 27.50
C VAL A 29 -8.40 8.37 26.89
N ASN A 30 -9.22 9.11 27.61
CA ASN A 30 -9.39 10.54 27.42
C ASN A 30 -8.24 11.27 28.17
N ALA A 31 -7.01 10.89 27.88
CA ALA A 31 -5.89 11.75 28.15
C ALA A 31 -5.81 12.71 26.95
N GLU A 32 -6.19 13.95 27.13
CA GLU A 32 -5.75 15.06 26.28
C GLU A 32 -4.22 15.21 26.46
N THR A 33 -3.48 14.18 26.09
CA THR A 33 -2.06 14.35 25.82
C THR A 33 -1.98 14.98 24.43
N THR A 34 -1.89 16.28 24.38
CA THR A 34 -1.46 16.97 23.18
C THR A 34 -0.07 16.46 22.84
N ILE A 35 -0.02 15.47 21.94
CA ILE A 35 1.24 14.97 21.39
C ILE A 35 1.87 16.17 20.68
N SER A 36 3.13 16.47 20.99
CA SER A 36 3.85 17.55 20.30
C SER A 36 3.87 17.28 18.79
N ALA A 37 3.93 18.35 17.96
CA ALA A 37 4.01 18.22 16.51
C ALA A 37 5.17 17.29 16.07
N GLU A 38 6.30 17.35 16.77
CA GLU A 38 7.43 16.43 16.56
C GLU A 38 7.07 14.98 16.89
N GLY A 39 6.37 14.75 17.99
CA GLY A 39 5.91 13.42 18.37
C GLY A 39 4.96 12.83 17.32
N GLN A 40 4.00 13.62 16.85
CA GLN A 40 3.09 13.23 15.77
C GLN A 40 3.83 12.91 14.47
N TYR A 41 4.78 13.76 14.09
CA TYR A 41 5.62 13.55 12.91
C TYR A 41 6.40 12.23 12.98
N ILE A 42 7.03 11.93 14.13
CA ILE A 42 7.80 10.70 14.33
C ILE A 42 6.90 9.47 14.25
N PHE A 43 5.76 9.49 14.96
CA PHE A 43 4.84 8.34 14.97
C PHE A 43 4.22 8.07 13.61
N ASN A 44 3.78 9.11 12.90
CA ASN A 44 3.19 8.94 11.58
C ASN A 44 4.24 8.46 10.56
N THR A 45 5.44 9.01 10.59
CA THR A 45 6.56 8.57 9.75
C THR A 45 6.87 7.09 9.99
N LEU A 46 6.96 6.67 11.26
CA LEU A 46 7.18 5.28 11.62
C LEU A 46 6.03 4.38 11.16
N ALA A 47 4.79 4.82 11.33
CA ALA A 47 3.60 4.08 10.88
C ALA A 47 3.61 3.87 9.36
N PHE A 48 3.98 4.88 8.57
CA PHE A 48 4.14 4.75 7.12
C PHE A 48 5.24 3.75 6.74
N TYR A 49 6.40 3.78 7.40
CA TYR A 49 7.46 2.81 7.13
C TYR A 49 7.05 1.38 7.48
N ILE A 50 6.41 1.17 8.64
CA ILE A 50 5.91 -0.16 9.03
C ILE A 50 4.86 -0.63 8.02
N GLY A 51 3.91 0.23 7.66
CA GLY A 51 2.90 -0.06 6.66
C GLY A 51 3.51 -0.39 5.30
N ALA A 52 4.51 0.38 4.85
CA ALA A 52 5.24 0.12 3.61
C ALA A 52 5.89 -1.26 3.58
N VAL A 53 6.55 -1.66 4.67
CA VAL A 53 7.16 -3.00 4.79
C VAL A 53 6.10 -4.09 4.74
N LEU A 54 4.96 -3.92 5.41
CA LEU A 54 3.85 -4.88 5.37
C LEU A 54 3.28 -5.01 3.96
N VAL A 55 3.09 -3.90 3.24
CA VAL A 55 2.65 -3.91 1.83
C VAL A 55 3.72 -4.51 0.91
N ALA A 56 5.01 -4.27 1.15
CA ALA A 56 6.10 -4.88 0.40
C ALA A 56 6.09 -6.42 0.51
N LEU A 57 5.69 -6.98 1.65
CA LEU A 57 5.51 -8.43 1.83
C LEU A 57 4.43 -9.00 0.90
N MET A 58 3.44 -8.20 0.49
CA MET A 58 2.47 -8.62 -0.53
C MET A 58 3.16 -8.92 -1.87
N ALA A 59 4.16 -8.14 -2.26
CA ALA A 59 4.90 -8.39 -3.51
C ALA A 59 5.62 -9.76 -3.48
N ALA A 60 6.19 -10.12 -2.33
CA ALA A 60 6.77 -11.45 -2.12
C ALA A 60 5.67 -12.54 -2.15
N GLY A 61 4.54 -12.31 -1.49
CA GLY A 61 3.37 -13.20 -1.50
C GLY A 61 2.84 -13.44 -2.92
N PHE A 62 2.69 -12.39 -3.73
CA PHE A 62 2.30 -12.51 -5.15
C PHE A 62 3.33 -13.30 -5.96
N CYS A 63 4.62 -13.07 -5.76
CA CYS A 63 5.66 -13.85 -6.43
C CYS A 63 5.56 -15.34 -6.10
N MET A 64 5.34 -15.69 -4.85
CA MET A 64 5.15 -17.07 -4.40
C MET A 64 3.87 -17.67 -4.99
N LEU A 65 2.76 -16.96 -4.93
CA LEU A 65 1.48 -17.38 -5.48
C LEU A 65 1.57 -17.64 -6.99
N GLU A 66 2.08 -16.66 -7.75
CA GLU A 66 2.26 -16.80 -9.20
C GLU A 66 3.18 -17.97 -9.54
N SER A 67 4.29 -18.14 -8.80
CA SER A 67 5.23 -19.25 -9.02
C SER A 67 4.61 -20.61 -8.75
N GLY A 68 3.67 -20.69 -7.81
CA GLY A 68 2.93 -21.93 -7.51
C GLY A 68 1.83 -22.27 -8.52
N LEU A 69 1.36 -21.29 -9.30
CA LEU A 69 0.27 -21.46 -10.28
C LEU A 69 0.75 -21.72 -11.72
N VAL A 70 2.04 -21.55 -12.00
CA VAL A 70 2.62 -21.73 -13.35
C VAL A 70 3.36 -23.05 -13.48
N THR A 71 3.68 -23.41 -14.71
CA THR A 71 4.51 -24.61 -14.98
C THR A 71 5.93 -24.42 -14.43
N THR A 72 6.56 -25.50 -13.98
CA THR A 72 7.90 -25.48 -13.35
C THR A 72 8.96 -24.75 -14.19
N LYS A 73 8.90 -24.89 -15.52
CA LYS A 73 9.81 -24.19 -16.45
C LYS A 73 9.61 -22.67 -16.49
N SER A 74 8.45 -22.18 -16.08
CA SER A 74 8.09 -20.75 -16.10
C SER A 74 8.42 -20.03 -14.80
N VAL A 75 8.72 -20.73 -13.71
CA VAL A 75 8.94 -20.18 -12.37
C VAL A 75 10.06 -19.14 -12.35
N SER A 76 11.19 -19.41 -13.03
CA SER A 76 12.30 -18.45 -13.09
C SER A 76 11.93 -17.16 -13.82
N THR A 77 11.13 -17.26 -14.89
CA THR A 77 10.61 -16.10 -15.63
C THR A 77 9.64 -15.29 -14.76
N ILE A 78 8.80 -15.95 -13.98
CA ILE A 78 7.88 -15.30 -13.04
C ILE A 78 8.66 -14.57 -11.96
N ALA A 79 9.68 -15.17 -11.37
CA ALA A 79 10.52 -14.53 -10.38
C ALA A 79 11.22 -13.28 -10.95
N ALA A 80 11.85 -13.40 -12.13
CA ALA A 80 12.49 -12.28 -12.82
C ALA A 80 11.50 -11.16 -13.16
N LYS A 81 10.29 -11.52 -13.64
CA LYS A 81 9.19 -10.58 -13.90
C LYS A 81 8.78 -9.81 -12.63
N ASN A 82 8.69 -10.48 -11.50
CA ASN A 82 8.32 -9.87 -10.22
C ASN A 82 9.37 -8.87 -9.72
N VAL A 83 10.67 -9.20 -9.82
CA VAL A 83 11.76 -8.28 -9.47
C VAL A 83 11.78 -7.09 -10.43
N GLY A 84 11.71 -7.35 -11.74
CA GLY A 84 11.76 -6.30 -12.76
C GLY A 84 10.60 -5.31 -12.66
N LYS A 85 9.36 -5.79 -12.43
CA LYS A 85 8.21 -4.89 -12.25
C LYS A 85 8.36 -4.00 -11.03
N PHE A 86 8.88 -4.55 -9.92
CA PHE A 86 9.08 -3.79 -8.69
C PHE A 86 10.02 -2.61 -8.93
N ALA A 87 11.16 -2.86 -9.59
CA ALA A 87 12.10 -1.81 -9.96
C ALA A 87 11.49 -0.77 -10.92
N ILE A 88 10.83 -1.23 -11.98
CA ILE A 88 10.21 -0.35 -12.98
C ILE A 88 9.12 0.53 -12.34
N CYS A 89 8.21 -0.06 -11.57
CA CYS A 89 7.14 0.68 -10.91
C CYS A 89 7.69 1.75 -9.95
N SER A 90 8.69 1.41 -9.13
CA SER A 90 9.32 2.36 -8.21
C SER A 90 9.96 3.53 -8.95
N ILE A 91 10.70 3.25 -10.05
CA ILE A 91 11.36 4.27 -10.85
C ILE A 91 10.34 5.21 -11.51
N VAL A 92 9.31 4.67 -12.19
CA VAL A 92 8.33 5.53 -12.89
C VAL A 92 7.46 6.30 -11.91
N PHE A 93 7.16 5.72 -10.75
CA PHE A 93 6.44 6.41 -9.69
C PHE A 93 7.26 7.56 -9.09
N PHE A 94 8.57 7.37 -8.91
CA PHE A 94 9.50 8.43 -8.51
C PHE A 94 9.57 9.56 -9.55
N LEU A 95 9.69 9.20 -10.84
CA LEU A 95 9.89 10.18 -11.89
C LEU A 95 8.68 11.12 -12.09
N PHE A 96 7.45 10.59 -11.97
CA PHE A 96 6.25 11.39 -12.23
C PHE A 96 4.98 10.86 -11.57
N GLY A 97 4.89 9.58 -11.22
CA GLY A 97 3.66 8.99 -10.70
C GLY A 97 3.20 9.61 -9.39
N TYR A 98 4.11 9.89 -8.46
CA TYR A 98 3.74 10.49 -7.17
C TYR A 98 3.10 11.87 -7.35
N ASN A 99 3.69 12.74 -8.16
CA ASN A 99 3.15 14.09 -8.38
C ASN A 99 1.91 14.08 -9.29
N LEU A 100 1.72 13.05 -10.12
CA LEU A 100 0.46 12.83 -10.82
C LEU A 100 -0.69 12.49 -9.85
N ALA A 101 -0.38 11.77 -8.76
CA ALA A 101 -1.36 11.39 -7.75
C ALA A 101 -1.65 12.52 -6.75
N TYR A 102 -0.61 13.13 -6.19
CA TYR A 102 -0.73 14.08 -5.08
C TYR A 102 -0.59 15.55 -5.49
N GLY A 103 -0.17 15.83 -6.71
CA GLY A 103 -0.14 17.18 -7.27
C GLY A 103 -1.43 17.60 -7.97
N ILE A 104 -2.56 16.96 -7.67
CA ILE A 104 -3.87 17.29 -8.25
C ILE A 104 -4.42 18.56 -7.58
N PRO A 105 -4.89 19.56 -8.35
CA PRO A 105 -5.69 20.64 -7.80
C PRO A 105 -6.97 20.09 -7.15
N GLU A 106 -7.48 20.77 -6.11
CA GLU A 106 -8.72 20.37 -5.44
C GLU A 106 -9.86 20.16 -6.45
N GLY A 107 -10.48 18.99 -6.42
CA GLY A 107 -11.50 18.58 -7.38
C GLY A 107 -11.02 18.29 -8.80
N GLY A 108 -9.72 18.31 -9.06
CA GLY A 108 -9.13 18.05 -10.38
C GLY A 108 -9.08 16.58 -10.74
N PHE A 109 -8.64 16.32 -12.00
CA PHE A 109 -8.57 14.96 -12.56
C PHE A 109 -7.14 14.43 -12.69
N ILE A 110 -6.15 15.28 -12.87
CA ILE A 110 -4.76 14.92 -13.16
C ILE A 110 -3.83 15.89 -12.42
N GLY A 111 -2.80 15.34 -11.79
CA GLY A 111 -1.77 16.10 -11.10
C GLY A 111 -0.66 16.61 -12.02
N SER A 112 0.41 17.14 -11.41
CA SER A 112 1.54 17.70 -12.12
C SER A 112 2.48 16.60 -12.65
N PHE A 113 3.02 16.80 -13.84
CA PHE A 113 3.99 15.91 -14.45
C PHE A 113 5.42 16.36 -14.12
N THR A 114 5.82 16.13 -12.89
CA THR A 114 7.14 16.51 -12.37
C THR A 114 7.75 15.38 -11.56
N THR A 115 9.07 15.39 -11.43
CA THR A 115 9.78 14.42 -10.61
C THR A 115 9.54 14.71 -9.13
N TRP A 116 9.34 13.63 -8.35
CA TRP A 116 9.18 13.72 -6.92
C TRP A 116 10.43 14.33 -6.25
N THR A 117 10.21 15.19 -5.29
CA THR A 117 11.25 15.78 -4.43
C THR A 117 10.79 15.73 -2.98
N ASP A 118 11.71 15.46 -2.07
CA ASP A 118 11.41 15.49 -0.63
C ASP A 118 11.22 16.94 -0.16
N ASN A 119 10.03 17.24 0.33
CA ASN A 119 9.66 18.54 0.94
C ASN A 119 9.16 18.30 2.37
N SER A 120 9.78 17.35 3.08
CA SER A 120 9.40 17.00 4.45
C SER A 120 9.45 18.21 5.37
N ASN A 121 8.36 18.42 6.11
CA ASN A 121 8.23 19.46 7.12
C ASN A 121 7.45 18.90 8.32
N ILE A 122 7.80 19.32 9.53
CA ILE A 122 7.13 18.90 10.76
C ILE A 122 5.65 19.25 10.74
N ASP A 123 5.28 20.38 10.14
CA ASP A 123 3.89 20.83 10.03
C ASP A 123 2.99 19.92 9.20
N LYS A 124 3.57 19.10 8.31
CA LYS A 124 2.83 18.06 7.57
C LYS A 124 2.45 16.87 8.45
N GLY A 125 3.10 16.71 9.60
CA GLY A 125 2.87 15.61 10.53
C GLY A 125 3.44 14.26 10.10
N TYR A 126 4.20 14.18 8.99
CA TYR A 126 4.91 12.97 8.52
C TYR A 126 6.00 13.33 7.49
N SER A 127 6.96 12.40 7.25
CA SER A 127 8.00 12.56 6.23
C SER A 127 7.47 12.20 4.84
N ASP A 128 7.71 13.07 3.86
CA ASP A 128 7.37 12.83 2.45
C ASP A 128 8.06 11.56 1.91
N SER A 129 9.28 11.28 2.35
CA SER A 129 9.99 10.04 1.98
C SER A 129 9.28 8.79 2.48
N SER A 130 8.68 8.83 3.69
CA SER A 130 7.94 7.71 4.24
C SER A 130 6.62 7.48 3.50
N ASP A 131 5.92 8.55 3.14
CA ASP A 131 4.70 8.49 2.34
C ASP A 131 4.99 8.00 0.92
N TRP A 132 6.01 8.58 0.25
CA TRP A 132 6.43 8.12 -1.06
C TRP A 132 6.73 6.60 -1.07
N PHE A 133 7.48 6.12 -0.08
CA PHE A 133 7.82 4.70 0.02
C PHE A 133 6.57 3.84 0.23
N PHE A 134 5.67 4.26 1.12
CA PHE A 134 4.41 3.57 1.38
C PHE A 134 3.55 3.46 0.11
N GLN A 135 3.37 4.56 -0.60
CA GLN A 135 2.59 4.61 -1.84
C GLN A 135 3.25 3.82 -2.99
N ALA A 136 4.57 3.86 -3.11
CA ALA A 136 5.29 3.05 -4.09
C ALA A 136 5.04 1.55 -3.91
N MET A 137 4.89 1.07 -2.67
CA MET A 137 4.57 -0.33 -2.41
C MET A 137 3.16 -0.70 -2.91
N PHE A 138 2.18 0.18 -2.77
CA PHE A 138 0.84 -0.03 -3.34
C PHE A 138 0.84 -0.05 -4.87
N VAL A 139 1.62 0.83 -5.50
CA VAL A 139 1.83 0.81 -6.96
C VAL A 139 2.37 -0.56 -7.40
N CYS A 140 3.40 -1.05 -6.71
CA CYS A 140 3.98 -2.36 -7.00
C CYS A 140 2.98 -3.51 -6.77
N ALA A 141 2.18 -3.44 -5.71
CA ALA A 141 1.15 -4.43 -5.39
C ALA A 141 0.05 -4.46 -6.47
N THR A 142 -0.41 -3.31 -6.95
CA THR A 142 -1.44 -3.20 -8.00
C THR A 142 -0.99 -3.89 -9.28
N VAL A 143 0.24 -3.65 -9.74
CA VAL A 143 0.79 -4.32 -10.92
C VAL A 143 0.99 -5.83 -10.67
N SER A 144 1.20 -6.25 -9.42
CA SER A 144 1.28 -7.66 -9.06
C SER A 144 -0.02 -8.41 -9.31
N ILE A 145 -1.16 -7.80 -9.03
CA ILE A 145 -2.48 -8.40 -9.26
C ILE A 145 -2.66 -8.73 -10.75
N VAL A 146 -2.36 -7.78 -11.62
CA VAL A 146 -2.44 -7.98 -13.08
C VAL A 146 -1.40 -8.98 -13.56
N SER A 147 -0.20 -8.97 -12.96
CA SER A 147 0.88 -9.93 -13.27
C SER A 147 0.41 -11.38 -13.18
N GLY A 148 -0.36 -11.72 -12.13
CA GLY A 148 -0.93 -13.06 -11.97
C GLY A 148 -1.93 -13.42 -13.07
N ALA A 149 -2.82 -12.49 -13.44
CA ALA A 149 -3.84 -12.71 -14.46
C ALA A 149 -3.24 -12.99 -15.86
N VAL A 150 -2.07 -12.43 -16.17
CA VAL A 150 -1.38 -12.59 -17.46
C VAL A 150 -0.21 -13.57 -17.40
N ALA A 151 -0.04 -14.29 -16.31
CA ALA A 151 1.04 -15.27 -16.14
C ALA A 151 0.99 -16.33 -17.28
N GLU A 152 2.16 -16.66 -17.86
CA GLU A 152 2.33 -17.53 -19.02
C GLU A 152 1.62 -17.09 -20.32
N ARG A 153 0.89 -15.95 -20.32
CA ARG A 153 0.13 -15.45 -21.48
C ARG A 153 0.78 -14.25 -22.15
N ILE A 154 1.67 -13.56 -21.45
CA ILE A 154 2.35 -12.38 -21.94
C ILE A 154 3.86 -12.58 -21.94
N LYS A 155 4.55 -12.03 -22.95
CA LYS A 155 6.03 -12.00 -22.96
C LYS A 155 6.53 -10.96 -21.96
N ILE A 156 7.75 -11.15 -21.44
CA ILE A 156 8.33 -10.33 -20.37
C ILE A 156 8.45 -8.84 -20.74
N TRP A 157 8.89 -8.50 -21.95
CA TRP A 157 9.07 -7.11 -22.38
C TRP A 157 7.75 -6.33 -22.50
N PRO A 158 6.70 -6.83 -23.20
CA PRO A 158 5.37 -6.20 -23.18
C PRO A 158 4.83 -6.04 -21.77
N PHE A 159 5.10 -6.99 -20.86
CA PHE A 159 4.69 -6.86 -19.47
C PHE A 159 5.42 -5.70 -18.76
N PHE A 160 6.71 -5.49 -19.01
CA PHE A 160 7.44 -4.38 -18.39
C PHE A 160 6.97 -3.01 -18.91
N ILE A 161 6.62 -2.91 -20.21
CA ILE A 161 5.98 -1.71 -20.75
C ILE A 161 4.63 -1.46 -20.07
N PHE A 162 3.81 -2.50 -19.92
CA PHE A 162 2.54 -2.42 -19.19
C PHE A 162 2.76 -1.99 -17.74
N ALA A 163 3.75 -2.56 -17.04
CA ALA A 163 4.07 -2.22 -15.66
C ALA A 163 4.46 -0.73 -15.52
N ALA A 164 5.24 -0.20 -16.47
CA ALA A 164 5.60 1.21 -16.49
C ALA A 164 4.38 2.12 -16.71
N LEU A 165 3.48 1.77 -17.62
CA LEU A 165 2.25 2.53 -17.87
C LEU A 165 1.29 2.46 -16.68
N MET A 166 1.10 1.28 -16.13
CA MET A 166 0.22 1.07 -14.98
C MET A 166 0.73 1.77 -13.73
N GLY A 167 2.03 1.60 -13.42
CA GLY A 167 2.65 2.17 -12.22
C GLY A 167 2.96 3.66 -12.32
N GLY A 168 3.19 4.18 -13.53
CA GLY A 168 3.52 5.58 -13.74
C GLY A 168 2.33 6.49 -14.03
N PHE A 169 1.26 5.96 -14.63
CA PHE A 169 0.14 6.77 -15.12
C PHE A 169 -1.21 6.27 -14.61
N ILE A 170 -1.62 5.06 -14.97
CA ILE A 170 -2.99 4.61 -14.78
C ILE A 170 -3.35 4.58 -13.30
N TYR A 171 -2.56 3.89 -12.50
CA TYR A 171 -2.81 3.78 -11.06
C TYR A 171 -2.61 5.12 -10.33
N PRO A 172 -1.53 5.88 -10.54
CA PRO A 172 -1.36 7.19 -9.90
C PRO A 172 -2.51 8.16 -10.17
N ILE A 173 -3.00 8.24 -11.40
CA ILE A 173 -4.14 9.10 -11.75
C ILE A 173 -5.40 8.66 -11.01
N SER A 174 -5.74 7.38 -11.04
CA SER A 174 -6.93 6.87 -10.35
C SER A 174 -6.83 6.99 -8.82
N MET A 175 -5.65 6.76 -8.25
CA MET A 175 -5.37 6.95 -6.83
C MET A 175 -5.55 8.42 -6.43
N GLY A 176 -5.07 9.33 -7.25
CA GLY A 176 -5.15 10.77 -7.00
C GLY A 176 -6.57 11.31 -6.98
N TRP A 177 -7.53 10.69 -7.67
CA TRP A 177 -8.93 11.10 -7.64
C TRP A 177 -9.54 11.06 -6.24
N GLN A 178 -9.13 10.12 -5.40
CA GLN A 178 -9.56 10.00 -4.01
C GLN A 178 -8.50 10.50 -3.05
N TRP A 179 -7.31 9.89 -3.07
CA TRP A 179 -6.26 10.11 -2.08
C TRP A 179 -5.45 11.39 -2.32
N GLY A 180 -5.43 11.91 -3.55
CA GLY A 180 -4.79 13.16 -3.92
C GLY A 180 -5.71 14.40 -3.82
N GLY A 181 -6.91 14.28 -3.26
CA GLY A 181 -7.86 15.39 -3.18
C GLY A 181 -8.54 15.72 -4.51
N GLY A 182 -8.57 14.78 -5.47
CA GLY A 182 -9.19 14.97 -6.77
C GLY A 182 -10.74 14.98 -6.72
N TRP A 183 -11.36 14.94 -7.90
CA TRP A 183 -12.81 15.10 -8.08
C TRP A 183 -13.66 14.11 -7.30
N LEU A 184 -13.14 12.89 -7.08
CA LEU A 184 -13.87 11.83 -6.36
C LEU A 184 -13.93 12.13 -4.86
N ALA A 185 -12.84 12.63 -4.28
CA ALA A 185 -12.78 13.05 -2.88
C ALA A 185 -13.77 14.20 -2.59
N THR A 186 -13.85 15.18 -3.51
CA THR A 186 -14.76 16.32 -3.36
C THR A 186 -16.22 15.98 -3.62
N SER A 187 -16.51 14.84 -4.28
CA SER A 187 -17.88 14.37 -4.52
C SER A 187 -18.51 13.67 -3.33
N GLY A 188 -17.80 13.52 -2.22
CA GLY A 188 -18.27 12.81 -1.02
C GLY A 188 -18.07 11.27 -1.08
N PHE A 189 -17.34 10.78 -2.07
CA PHE A 189 -16.92 9.37 -2.11
C PHE A 189 -15.93 9.12 -0.97
N SER A 190 -16.05 7.97 -0.33
CA SER A 190 -15.12 7.53 0.73
C SER A 190 -14.49 6.21 0.33
N ASP A 191 -13.16 6.19 0.36
CA ASP A 191 -12.32 5.01 0.21
C ASP A 191 -11.46 4.87 1.48
N PHE A 192 -11.38 3.64 2.01
CA PHE A 192 -10.72 3.37 3.32
C PHE A 192 -10.01 2.01 3.33
#